data_197bf6b70ea9da3f2ef37534dbf233fa
#
_entry.id   197bf6b70ea9da3f2ef37534dbf233fa
#
_cell.length_a   1.000
_cell.length_b   1.000
_cell.length_c   1.000
_cell.angle_alpha   90.00
_cell.angle_beta   90.00
_cell.angle_gamma   90.00
#
_symmetry.space_group_name_H-M   'P 1'
#
loop_
_entity.id
_entity.type
_entity.pdbx_description
1 polymer ?
#
loop_
_entity_poly.entity_id
_entity_poly.type
_entity_poly.pdbx_seq_one_letter_code
_entity_poly.pdbx_strand_id
1 'polypeptide(L)'
;MPKNIDGYYQEIGRSGRDGQPAHTILFYSFADVIMLRKFAEGSETEAYQLAKLERMQQYAEALSCRRKALLGYFGEHITQDCGNCDICRTPPKYFDGTLIAQKICSAVARLQEQEALGMVLDVLRGAQNAQVYDKGYQNIKTYGAAKDIAWRDLQQYAIQLLNQGVLQIYFHENGRLLLTPLAKKVLFEGKKVRLANIIQEVETVKTERAPRKRAELFDKLR
;
A
#
# COMPACT_ATOMS: atom_id res chain seq x y z
N MET A 1 -11.54 -2.18 9.46
CA MET A 1 -11.12 -0.95 8.76
C MET A 1 -12.19 -0.46 7.80
N PRO A 2 -12.21 0.83 7.36
CA PRO A 2 -13.11 1.34 6.31
C PRO A 2 -12.94 0.61 4.97
N LYS A 3 -14.01 0.58 4.15
CA LYS A 3 -14.01 -0.12 2.85
C LYS A 3 -13.12 0.56 1.80
N ASN A 4 -12.96 1.87 1.91
CA ASN A 4 -12.23 2.70 0.95
C ASN A 4 -11.73 3.98 1.60
N ILE A 5 -10.82 4.68 0.93
CA ILE A 5 -10.23 5.93 1.40
C ILE A 5 -11.27 7.06 1.46
N ASP A 6 -12.25 7.09 0.55
CA ASP A 6 -13.30 8.14 0.55
C ASP A 6 -14.09 8.10 1.85
N GLY A 7 -14.54 6.91 2.27
CA GLY A 7 -15.24 6.69 3.53
C GLY A 7 -14.36 7.04 4.74
N TYR A 8 -13.11 6.57 4.72
CA TYR A 8 -12.14 6.91 5.76
C TYR A 8 -11.94 8.42 5.89
N TYR A 9 -11.76 9.12 4.78
CA TYR A 9 -11.61 10.58 4.77
C TYR A 9 -12.81 11.30 5.37
N GLN A 10 -14.03 10.86 5.05
CA GLN A 10 -15.25 11.42 5.63
C GLN A 10 -15.34 11.15 7.14
N GLU A 11 -14.93 9.98 7.61
CA GLU A 11 -14.91 9.63 9.03
C GLU A 11 -13.93 10.50 9.81
N ILE A 12 -12.68 10.58 9.37
CA ILE A 12 -11.66 11.40 10.06
C ILE A 12 -11.93 12.90 9.96
N GLY A 13 -12.58 13.37 8.88
CA GLY A 13 -12.98 14.75 8.69
C GLY A 13 -14.08 15.23 9.66
N ARG A 14 -14.63 14.35 10.47
CA ARG A 14 -15.56 14.69 11.56
C ARG A 14 -14.86 15.06 12.85
N SER A 15 -13.58 14.74 13.00
CA SER A 15 -12.78 15.05 14.18
C SER A 15 -12.28 16.50 14.15
N GLY A 16 -12.22 17.15 15.32
CA GLY A 16 -11.64 18.51 15.47
C GLY A 16 -12.44 19.64 14.84
N ARG A 17 -13.73 19.46 14.55
CA ARG A 17 -14.61 20.51 14.00
C ARG A 17 -14.85 21.67 14.98
N ASP A 18 -14.65 21.40 16.25
CA ASP A 18 -14.73 22.38 17.36
C ASP A 18 -13.41 23.17 17.53
N GLY A 19 -12.43 22.96 16.66
CA GLY A 19 -11.10 23.57 16.74
C GLY A 19 -10.19 22.95 17.80
N GLN A 20 -10.63 21.89 18.48
CA GLN A 20 -9.80 21.20 19.46
C GLN A 20 -8.87 20.18 18.79
N PRO A 21 -7.68 19.91 19.37
CA PRO A 21 -6.79 18.84 18.90
C PRO A 21 -7.51 17.50 18.93
N ALA A 22 -7.51 16.80 17.80
CA ALA A 22 -8.12 15.47 17.68
C ALA A 22 -7.12 14.44 17.17
N HIS A 23 -7.23 13.21 17.68
CA HIS A 23 -6.44 12.08 17.23
C HIS A 23 -7.33 11.10 16.49
N THR A 24 -6.88 10.69 15.31
CA THR A 24 -7.55 9.64 14.53
C THR A 24 -6.72 8.36 14.61
N ILE A 25 -7.37 7.24 14.93
CA ILE A 25 -6.73 5.92 15.04
C ILE A 25 -7.39 4.99 14.03
N LEU A 26 -6.59 4.40 13.16
CA LEU A 26 -7.03 3.39 12.21
C LEU A 26 -6.69 1.99 12.74
N PHE A 27 -7.71 1.22 13.11
CA PHE A 27 -7.53 -0.20 13.39
C PHE A 27 -7.49 -0.97 12.08
N TYR A 28 -6.38 -1.64 11.83
CA TYR A 28 -6.14 -2.43 10.63
C TYR A 28 -5.87 -3.89 10.99
N SER A 29 -6.56 -4.79 10.30
CA SER A 29 -6.32 -6.22 10.35
C SER A 29 -6.45 -6.82 8.94
N PHE A 30 -5.57 -7.75 8.60
CA PHE A 30 -5.68 -8.48 7.33
C PHE A 30 -6.98 -9.32 7.26
N ALA A 31 -7.51 -9.74 8.40
CA ALA A 31 -8.81 -10.42 8.48
C ALA A 31 -9.95 -9.52 7.99
N ASP A 32 -9.91 -8.21 8.27
CA ASP A 32 -10.89 -7.24 7.77
C ASP A 32 -10.83 -7.15 6.24
N VAL A 33 -9.62 -7.19 5.65
CA VAL A 33 -9.43 -7.18 4.19
C VAL A 33 -10.10 -8.40 3.55
N ILE A 34 -9.88 -9.59 4.13
CA ILE A 34 -10.49 -10.83 3.64
C ILE A 34 -12.03 -10.74 3.70
N MET A 35 -12.57 -10.26 4.83
CA MET A 35 -13.99 -10.11 5.01
C MET A 35 -14.60 -9.11 4.02
N LEU A 36 -13.96 -7.95 3.83
CA LEU A 36 -14.42 -6.92 2.91
C LEU A 36 -14.33 -7.36 1.44
N ARG A 37 -13.34 -8.18 1.07
CA ARG A 37 -13.26 -8.81 -0.25
C ARG A 37 -14.47 -9.71 -0.52
N LYS A 38 -14.83 -10.57 0.44
CA LYS A 38 -16.02 -11.42 0.32
C LYS A 38 -17.32 -10.64 0.14
N PHE A 39 -17.43 -9.46 0.75
CA PHE A 39 -18.60 -8.60 0.53
C PHE A 39 -18.65 -7.94 -0.85
N ALA A 40 -17.52 -7.79 -1.52
CA ALA A 40 -17.46 -7.25 -2.87
C ALA A 40 -17.75 -8.31 -3.95
N GLU A 41 -17.46 -9.59 -3.66
CA GLU A 41 -17.62 -10.72 -4.58
C GLU A 41 -19.06 -10.81 -5.11
N GLY A 42 -19.21 -11.03 -6.42
CA GLY A 42 -20.50 -11.21 -7.09
C GLY A 42 -21.31 -9.94 -7.32
N SER A 43 -20.80 -8.76 -6.98
CA SER A 43 -21.47 -7.49 -7.31
C SER A 43 -21.10 -7.02 -8.72
N GLU A 44 -22.02 -6.28 -9.39
CA GLU A 44 -21.73 -5.68 -10.71
C GLU A 44 -20.51 -4.76 -10.71
N THR A 45 -20.11 -4.27 -9.54
CA THR A 45 -18.98 -3.36 -9.36
C THR A 45 -17.81 -3.99 -8.60
N GLU A 46 -17.73 -5.32 -8.59
CA GLU A 46 -16.73 -6.07 -7.82
C GLU A 46 -15.31 -5.59 -8.06
N ALA A 47 -14.86 -5.54 -9.31
CA ALA A 47 -13.49 -5.12 -9.65
C ALA A 47 -13.19 -3.71 -9.14
N TYR A 48 -14.13 -2.79 -9.23
CA TYR A 48 -13.99 -1.43 -8.73
C TYR A 48 -13.91 -1.38 -7.20
N GLN A 49 -14.77 -2.14 -6.51
CA GLN A 49 -14.76 -2.21 -5.04
C GLN A 49 -13.48 -2.85 -4.52
N LEU A 50 -12.99 -3.90 -5.16
CA LEU A 50 -11.74 -4.56 -4.81
C LEU A 50 -10.53 -3.63 -5.00
N ALA A 51 -10.49 -2.87 -6.10
CA ALA A 51 -9.42 -1.89 -6.33
C ALA A 51 -9.40 -0.77 -5.27
N LYS A 52 -10.58 -0.28 -4.87
CA LYS A 52 -10.69 0.71 -3.77
C LYS A 52 -10.28 0.15 -2.42
N LEU A 53 -10.66 -1.08 -2.12
CA LEU A 53 -10.26 -1.77 -0.89
C LEU A 53 -8.74 -1.98 -0.86
N GLU A 54 -8.15 -2.40 -1.97
CA GLU A 54 -6.71 -2.56 -2.09
C GLU A 54 -5.98 -1.24 -1.83
N ARG A 55 -6.49 -0.12 -2.35
CA ARG A 55 -5.91 1.19 -2.07
C ARG A 55 -6.00 1.58 -0.61
N MET A 56 -7.11 1.25 0.08
CA MET A 56 -7.25 1.46 1.52
C MET A 56 -6.26 0.60 2.32
N GLN A 57 -6.05 -0.64 1.92
CA GLN A 57 -5.03 -1.51 2.50
C GLN A 57 -3.63 -0.92 2.31
N GLN A 58 -3.29 -0.50 1.09
CA GLN A 58 -2.02 0.15 0.78
C GLN A 58 -1.79 1.40 1.63
N TYR A 59 -2.82 2.20 1.85
CA TYR A 59 -2.74 3.37 2.73
C TYR A 59 -2.45 2.97 4.18
N ALA A 60 -3.13 1.95 4.70
CA ALA A 60 -2.93 1.47 6.07
C ALA A 60 -1.50 0.95 6.29
N GLU A 61 -0.93 0.27 5.30
CA GLU A 61 0.42 -0.31 5.33
C GLU A 61 1.54 0.66 4.88
N ALA A 62 1.19 1.88 4.42
CA ALA A 62 2.15 2.82 3.87
C ALA A 62 3.21 3.25 4.90
N LEU A 63 4.47 3.29 4.46
CA LEU A 63 5.62 3.78 5.24
C LEU A 63 6.02 5.23 4.86
N SER A 64 5.10 5.97 4.26
CA SER A 64 5.23 7.38 3.89
C SER A 64 4.27 8.25 4.69
N CYS A 65 4.48 9.57 4.65
CA CYS A 65 3.60 10.51 5.34
C CYS A 65 2.12 10.25 5.04
N ARG A 66 1.31 10.02 6.08
CA ARG A 66 -0.13 9.70 5.95
C ARG A 66 -0.90 10.78 5.19
N ARG A 67 -0.61 12.06 5.46
CA ARG A 67 -1.26 13.17 4.74
C ARG A 67 -0.90 13.19 3.27
N LYS A 68 0.38 12.95 2.94
CA LYS A 68 0.83 12.83 1.53
C LYS A 68 0.12 11.71 0.79
N ALA A 69 0.03 10.53 1.42
CA ALA A 69 -0.64 9.38 0.84
C ALA A 69 -2.14 9.64 0.63
N LEU A 70 -2.79 10.32 1.58
CA LEU A 70 -4.21 10.66 1.51
C LEU A 70 -4.50 11.69 0.43
N LEU A 71 -3.74 12.80 0.39
CA LEU A 71 -3.91 13.84 -0.62
C LEU A 71 -3.56 13.34 -2.02
N GLY A 72 -2.52 12.51 -2.14
CA GLY A 72 -2.15 11.88 -3.41
C GLY A 72 -3.26 10.98 -3.97
N TYR A 73 -4.08 10.35 -3.13
CA TYR A 73 -5.26 9.61 -3.58
C TYR A 73 -6.28 10.53 -4.26
N PHE A 74 -6.45 11.75 -3.77
CA PHE A 74 -7.34 12.76 -4.35
C PHE A 74 -6.69 13.59 -5.48
N GLY A 75 -5.47 13.23 -5.90
CA GLY A 75 -4.76 13.92 -6.99
C GLY A 75 -3.99 15.17 -6.56
N GLU A 76 -3.95 15.46 -5.26
CA GLU A 76 -3.20 16.59 -4.70
C GLU A 76 -1.80 16.12 -4.23
N HIS A 77 -0.76 16.69 -4.80
CA HIS A 77 0.64 16.32 -4.51
C HIS A 77 1.35 17.41 -3.70
N ILE A 78 1.48 17.21 -2.40
CA ILE A 78 2.28 18.05 -1.53
C ILE A 78 3.74 17.59 -1.49
N THR A 79 4.66 18.56 -1.46
CA THR A 79 6.11 18.27 -1.43
C THR A 79 6.63 17.99 -0.03
N GLN A 80 6.07 18.64 0.99
CA GLN A 80 6.51 18.52 2.38
C GLN A 80 5.71 17.48 3.16
N ASP A 81 6.38 16.80 4.09
CA ASP A 81 5.74 15.89 5.03
C ASP A 81 4.99 16.68 6.11
N CYS A 82 3.93 16.12 6.67
CA CYS A 82 3.07 16.86 7.59
C CYS A 82 3.65 17.09 9.00
N GLY A 83 4.73 16.41 9.35
CA GLY A 83 5.41 16.50 10.65
C GLY A 83 4.64 15.95 11.85
N ASN A 84 3.41 15.50 11.67
CA ASN A 84 2.47 15.24 12.76
C ASN A 84 1.86 13.82 12.75
N CYS A 85 1.89 13.06 11.65
CA CYS A 85 1.40 11.69 11.63
C CYS A 85 2.39 10.71 12.30
N ASP A 86 1.97 9.47 12.51
CA ASP A 86 2.77 8.38 13.07
C ASP A 86 4.11 8.23 12.35
N ILE A 87 4.08 8.16 11.01
CA ILE A 87 5.28 8.01 10.18
C ILE A 87 6.21 9.23 10.28
N CYS A 88 5.68 10.46 10.36
CA CYS A 88 6.51 11.65 10.50
C CYS A 88 7.16 11.77 11.88
N ARG A 89 6.47 11.30 12.93
CA ARG A 89 6.98 11.31 14.31
C ARG A 89 8.01 10.22 14.56
N THR A 90 7.86 9.07 13.90
CA THR A 90 8.80 7.94 13.98
C THR A 90 9.18 7.51 12.55
N PRO A 91 10.02 8.30 11.88
CA PRO A 91 10.30 8.06 10.47
C PRO A 91 11.09 6.77 10.26
N PRO A 92 10.72 5.96 9.26
CA PRO A 92 11.47 4.78 8.89
C PRO A 92 12.84 5.19 8.32
N LYS A 93 13.81 4.27 8.37
CA LYS A 93 15.11 4.46 7.72
C LYS A 93 14.94 4.42 6.21
N TYR A 94 15.41 5.47 5.52
CA TYR A 94 15.32 5.58 4.07
C TYR A 94 16.66 5.22 3.41
N PHE A 95 16.55 4.73 2.17
CA PHE A 95 17.69 4.46 1.29
C PHE A 95 17.42 4.98 -0.13
N ASP A 96 18.46 5.00 -0.98
CA ASP A 96 18.30 5.32 -2.40
C ASP A 96 17.65 4.13 -3.14
N GLY A 97 16.35 4.22 -3.34
CA GLY A 97 15.53 3.23 -4.03
C GLY A 97 15.37 3.48 -5.53
N THR A 98 16.17 4.39 -6.10
CA THR A 98 16.01 4.81 -7.52
C THR A 98 16.05 3.64 -8.48
N LEU A 99 16.98 2.70 -8.30
CA LEU A 99 17.07 1.51 -9.16
C LEU A 99 15.83 0.62 -9.07
N ILE A 100 15.28 0.45 -7.87
CA ILE A 100 14.03 -0.33 -7.67
C ILE A 100 12.87 0.40 -8.36
N ALA A 101 12.75 1.71 -8.18
CA ALA A 101 11.74 2.53 -8.83
C ALA A 101 11.83 2.43 -10.36
N GLN A 102 13.04 2.49 -10.93
CA GLN A 102 13.27 2.33 -12.35
C GLN A 102 12.87 0.93 -12.86
N LYS A 103 13.18 -0.13 -12.12
CA LYS A 103 12.76 -1.50 -12.47
C LYS A 103 11.22 -1.60 -12.52
N ILE A 104 10.53 -1.07 -11.50
CA ILE A 104 9.06 -1.10 -11.43
C ILE A 104 8.45 -0.25 -12.55
N CYS A 105 8.88 1.00 -12.73
CA CYS A 105 8.38 1.88 -13.79
C CYS A 105 8.65 1.30 -15.19
N SER A 106 9.83 0.70 -15.41
CA SER A 106 10.15 0.05 -16.70
C SER A 106 9.27 -1.16 -16.96
N ALA A 107 8.90 -1.93 -15.95
CA ALA A 107 7.95 -3.04 -16.10
C ALA A 107 6.56 -2.51 -16.48
N VAL A 108 6.04 -1.51 -15.76
CA VAL A 108 4.75 -0.88 -16.07
C VAL A 108 4.73 -0.37 -17.52
N ALA A 109 5.79 0.35 -17.96
CA ALA A 109 5.89 0.83 -19.34
C ALA A 109 5.88 -0.30 -20.39
N ARG A 110 6.62 -1.41 -20.13
CA ARG A 110 6.71 -2.56 -21.05
C ARG A 110 5.44 -3.39 -21.07
N LEU A 111 4.67 -3.38 -20.01
CA LEU A 111 3.32 -3.94 -19.93
C LEU A 111 2.26 -2.99 -20.50
N GLN A 112 2.70 -1.89 -21.15
CA GLN A 112 1.83 -0.90 -21.82
C GLN A 112 0.78 -0.27 -20.89
N GLU A 113 1.08 -0.22 -19.58
CA GLU A 113 0.17 0.31 -18.56
C GLU A 113 -1.20 -0.42 -18.50
N GLN A 114 -1.25 -1.70 -18.91
CA GLN A 114 -2.49 -2.49 -18.98
C GLN A 114 -2.68 -3.42 -17.78
N GLU A 115 -1.68 -3.53 -16.91
CA GLU A 115 -1.69 -4.54 -15.87
C GLU A 115 -1.82 -3.94 -14.47
N ALA A 116 -2.51 -4.68 -13.59
CA ALA A 116 -2.59 -4.37 -12.17
C ALA A 116 -1.27 -4.68 -11.44
N LEU A 117 -1.12 -4.15 -10.25
CA LEU A 117 0.09 -4.29 -9.43
C LEU A 117 0.56 -5.74 -9.30
N GLY A 118 -0.33 -6.68 -9.03
CA GLY A 118 0.03 -8.09 -8.87
C GLY A 118 0.79 -8.67 -10.07
N MET A 119 0.28 -8.44 -11.30
CA MET A 119 0.94 -8.88 -12.53
C MET A 119 2.29 -8.21 -12.74
N VAL A 120 2.41 -6.92 -12.47
CA VAL A 120 3.69 -6.20 -12.55
C VAL A 120 4.74 -6.81 -11.61
N LEU A 121 4.34 -7.17 -10.39
CA LEU A 121 5.23 -7.82 -9.41
C LEU A 121 5.61 -9.23 -9.84
N ASP A 122 4.67 -10.01 -10.36
CA ASP A 122 4.91 -11.36 -10.86
C ASP A 122 5.92 -11.35 -12.01
N VAL A 123 5.75 -10.44 -12.96
CA VAL A 123 6.69 -10.26 -14.08
C VAL A 123 8.08 -9.87 -13.57
N LEU A 124 8.18 -8.90 -12.68
CA LEU A 124 9.46 -8.45 -12.11
C LEU A 124 10.18 -9.56 -11.35
N ARG A 125 9.43 -10.44 -10.71
CA ARG A 125 9.99 -11.57 -9.99
C ARG A 125 10.30 -12.78 -10.87
N GLY A 126 9.83 -12.78 -12.12
CA GLY A 126 9.97 -13.92 -13.01
C GLY A 126 9.07 -15.09 -12.62
N ALA A 127 7.82 -14.79 -12.22
CA ALA A 127 6.85 -15.79 -11.83
C ALA A 127 6.51 -16.72 -13.00
N GLN A 128 6.51 -18.03 -12.73
CA GLN A 128 6.21 -19.09 -13.71
C GLN A 128 4.73 -19.51 -13.57
N ASN A 129 3.81 -18.58 -13.79
CA ASN A 129 2.38 -18.86 -13.75
C ASN A 129 1.74 -18.73 -15.14
N ALA A 130 0.57 -19.37 -15.32
CA ALA A 130 -0.14 -19.43 -16.60
C ALA A 130 -0.42 -18.02 -17.14
N GLN A 131 -0.84 -17.08 -16.31
CA GLN A 131 -1.20 -15.73 -16.73
C GLN A 131 -0.01 -14.96 -17.35
N VAL A 132 1.20 -15.14 -16.82
CA VAL A 132 2.42 -14.52 -17.36
C VAL A 132 2.77 -15.13 -18.71
N TYR A 133 2.65 -16.46 -18.84
CA TYR A 133 2.99 -17.17 -20.07
C TYR A 133 1.97 -16.93 -21.18
N ASP A 134 0.68 -16.98 -20.87
CA ASP A 134 -0.41 -16.76 -21.84
C ASP A 134 -0.33 -15.36 -22.47
N LYS A 135 0.12 -14.37 -21.71
CA LYS A 135 0.33 -13.01 -22.21
C LYS A 135 1.70 -12.77 -22.83
N GLY A 136 2.59 -13.76 -22.83
CA GLY A 136 3.93 -13.68 -23.42
C GLY A 136 4.91 -12.79 -22.64
N TYR A 137 4.61 -12.47 -21.37
CA TYR A 137 5.41 -11.53 -20.57
C TYR A 137 6.76 -12.07 -20.12
N GLN A 138 6.99 -13.38 -20.20
CA GLN A 138 8.31 -13.99 -20.00
C GLN A 138 9.37 -13.51 -20.99
N ASN A 139 8.95 -12.93 -22.12
CA ASN A 139 9.86 -12.48 -23.19
C ASN A 139 10.29 -11.01 -23.05
N ILE A 140 9.71 -10.24 -22.13
CA ILE A 140 10.07 -8.83 -21.95
C ILE A 140 11.34 -8.67 -21.10
N LYS A 141 12.14 -7.63 -21.38
CA LYS A 141 13.44 -7.39 -20.71
C LYS A 141 13.35 -7.22 -19.18
N THR A 142 12.18 -6.90 -18.66
CA THR A 142 11.95 -6.70 -17.21
C THR A 142 11.49 -7.97 -16.49
N TYR A 143 11.28 -9.07 -17.23
CA TYR A 143 10.97 -10.36 -16.60
C TYR A 143 12.13 -10.84 -15.73
N GLY A 144 11.84 -11.11 -14.46
CA GLY A 144 12.86 -11.53 -13.49
C GLY A 144 13.85 -10.44 -13.06
N ALA A 145 13.66 -9.18 -13.45
CA ALA A 145 14.59 -8.09 -13.13
C ALA A 145 14.72 -7.77 -11.64
N ALA A 146 13.77 -8.22 -10.81
CA ALA A 146 13.77 -8.07 -9.36
C ALA A 146 13.56 -9.42 -8.63
N LYS A 147 14.06 -10.52 -9.20
CA LYS A 147 13.95 -11.87 -8.60
C LYS A 147 14.61 -12.00 -7.23
N ASP A 148 15.59 -11.16 -6.97
CA ASP A 148 16.35 -11.03 -5.72
C ASP A 148 15.56 -10.39 -4.58
N ILE A 149 14.48 -9.67 -4.88
CA ILE A 149 13.64 -8.98 -3.89
C ILE A 149 12.42 -9.85 -3.57
N ALA A 150 12.12 -10.06 -2.28
CA ALA A 150 10.92 -10.80 -1.89
C ALA A 150 9.63 -10.13 -2.44
N TRP A 151 8.61 -10.91 -2.78
CA TRP A 151 7.37 -10.38 -3.37
C TRP A 151 6.71 -9.30 -2.50
N ARG A 152 6.66 -9.56 -1.19
CA ARG A 152 6.09 -8.64 -0.21
C ARG A 152 6.85 -7.31 -0.14
N ASP A 153 8.18 -7.38 -0.21
CA ASP A 153 9.03 -6.19 -0.15
C ASP A 153 8.88 -5.36 -1.44
N LEU A 154 8.86 -6.04 -2.59
CA LEU A 154 8.63 -5.39 -3.88
C LEU A 154 7.24 -4.73 -3.93
N GLN A 155 6.21 -5.38 -3.37
CA GLN A 155 4.88 -4.80 -3.20
C GLN A 155 4.92 -3.52 -2.36
N GLN A 156 5.60 -3.54 -1.22
CA GLN A 156 5.73 -2.37 -0.36
C GLN A 156 6.47 -1.22 -1.04
N TYR A 157 7.51 -1.51 -1.83
CA TYR A 157 8.18 -0.48 -2.61
C TYR A 157 7.27 0.11 -3.69
N ALA A 158 6.48 -0.70 -4.38
CA ALA A 158 5.51 -0.21 -5.34
C ALA A 158 4.42 0.66 -4.69
N ILE A 159 3.95 0.29 -3.49
CA ILE A 159 3.02 1.10 -2.69
C ILE A 159 3.66 2.46 -2.34
N GLN A 160 4.92 2.48 -1.94
CA GLN A 160 5.61 3.73 -1.68
C GLN A 160 5.71 4.61 -2.93
N LEU A 161 5.91 4.03 -4.12
CA LEU A 161 5.91 4.78 -5.39
C LEU A 161 4.53 5.35 -5.73
N LEU A 162 3.45 4.61 -5.44
CA LEU A 162 2.07 5.12 -5.54
C LEU A 162 1.87 6.32 -4.61
N ASN A 163 2.30 6.21 -3.36
CA ASN A 163 2.15 7.28 -2.37
C ASN A 163 3.01 8.51 -2.65
N GLN A 164 4.13 8.33 -3.38
CA GLN A 164 4.99 9.43 -3.84
C GLN A 164 4.51 10.06 -5.16
N GLY A 165 3.43 9.55 -5.76
CA GLY A 165 2.91 10.02 -7.03
C GLY A 165 3.76 9.65 -8.24
N VAL A 166 4.66 8.68 -8.12
CA VAL A 166 5.44 8.13 -9.25
C VAL A 166 4.56 7.21 -10.10
N LEU A 167 3.70 6.43 -9.46
CA LEU A 167 2.70 5.56 -10.08
C LEU A 167 1.30 6.01 -9.68
N GLN A 168 0.33 5.64 -10.50
CA GLN A 168 -1.10 5.87 -10.23
C GLN A 168 -1.89 4.60 -10.56
N ILE A 169 -2.97 4.33 -9.80
CA ILE A 169 -3.91 3.24 -10.08
C ILE A 169 -5.11 3.80 -10.83
N TYR A 170 -5.46 3.19 -11.96
CA TYR A 170 -6.69 3.48 -12.68
C TYR A 170 -7.77 2.47 -12.30
N PHE A 171 -8.63 2.87 -11.34
CA PHE A 171 -9.58 1.96 -10.71
C PHE A 171 -10.69 1.45 -11.65
N HIS A 172 -11.08 2.22 -12.66
CA HIS A 172 -12.16 1.87 -13.58
C HIS A 172 -11.80 0.77 -14.58
N GLU A 173 -10.54 0.43 -14.71
CA GLU A 173 -10.04 -0.61 -15.61
C GLU A 173 -9.17 -1.60 -14.84
N ASN A 174 -9.78 -2.47 -14.06
CA ASN A 174 -9.13 -3.56 -13.29
C ASN A 174 -7.96 -3.12 -12.40
N GLY A 175 -7.89 -1.85 -12.00
CA GLY A 175 -6.81 -1.36 -11.14
C GLY A 175 -5.44 -1.34 -11.81
N ARG A 176 -5.39 -1.15 -13.13
CA ARG A 176 -4.13 -1.07 -13.88
C ARG A 176 -3.25 0.09 -13.41
N LEU A 177 -1.93 -0.11 -13.51
CA LEU A 177 -0.95 0.90 -13.13
C LEU A 177 -0.62 1.83 -14.29
N LEU A 178 -0.57 3.13 -14.00
CA LEU A 178 -0.16 4.18 -14.92
C LEU A 178 1.14 4.84 -14.44
N LEU A 179 1.93 5.29 -15.39
CA LEU A 179 3.11 6.11 -15.16
C LEU A 179 2.72 7.60 -15.12
N THR A 180 3.10 8.28 -14.06
CA THR A 180 2.93 9.73 -13.97
C THR A 180 4.06 10.48 -14.69
N PRO A 181 3.96 11.81 -14.90
CA PRO A 181 5.09 12.61 -15.37
C PRO A 181 6.34 12.49 -14.49
N LEU A 182 6.14 12.20 -13.17
CA LEU A 182 7.23 11.99 -12.24
C LEU A 182 8.00 10.69 -12.54
N ALA A 183 7.29 9.61 -12.95
CA ALA A 183 7.93 8.37 -13.38
C ALA A 183 8.86 8.58 -14.59
N LYS A 184 8.47 9.43 -15.54
CA LYS A 184 9.32 9.77 -16.69
C LYS A 184 10.61 10.45 -16.23
N LYS A 185 10.55 11.33 -15.24
CA LYS A 185 11.75 11.95 -14.66
C LYS A 185 12.65 10.94 -13.95
N VAL A 186 12.09 9.95 -13.26
CA VAL A 186 12.85 8.87 -12.63
C VAL A 186 13.53 7.98 -13.68
N LEU A 187 12.85 7.68 -14.79
CA LEU A 187 13.35 6.80 -15.83
C LEU A 187 14.44 7.47 -16.68
N PHE A 188 14.28 8.74 -17.05
CA PHE A 188 15.05 9.38 -18.10
C PHE A 188 15.88 10.60 -17.65
N GLU A 189 15.48 11.26 -16.56
CA GLU A 189 16.14 12.49 -16.07
C GLU A 189 16.98 12.26 -14.80
N GLY A 190 17.11 10.99 -14.34
CA GLY A 190 17.92 10.66 -13.17
C GLY A 190 17.36 11.16 -11.84
N LYS A 191 16.06 11.48 -11.76
CA LYS A 191 15.43 11.89 -10.52
C LYS A 191 15.53 10.77 -9.48
N LYS A 192 16.16 11.07 -8.35
CA LYS A 192 16.30 10.12 -7.25
C LYS A 192 14.99 9.89 -6.52
N VAL A 193 14.80 8.63 -6.09
CA VAL A 193 13.66 8.17 -5.31
C VAL A 193 14.16 7.62 -3.99
N ARG A 194 13.62 8.11 -2.89
CA ARG A 194 13.90 7.56 -1.55
C ARG A 194 12.81 6.56 -1.19
N LEU A 195 13.21 5.36 -0.83
CA LEU A 195 12.33 4.33 -0.32
C LEU A 195 12.66 4.03 1.15
N ALA A 196 11.63 3.75 1.93
CA ALA A 196 11.78 3.34 3.31
C ALA A 196 12.16 1.85 3.38
N ASN A 197 13.12 1.52 4.23
CA ASN A 197 13.40 0.13 4.56
C ASN A 197 12.18 -0.51 5.20
N ILE A 198 11.88 -1.72 4.77
CA ILE A 198 10.86 -2.57 5.38
C ILE A 198 11.52 -3.21 6.59
N ILE A 199 11.38 -2.56 7.74
CA ILE A 199 11.78 -3.15 9.01
C ILE A 199 10.74 -4.23 9.28
N GLN A 200 11.12 -5.48 9.14
CA GLN A 200 10.41 -6.56 9.79
C GLN A 200 10.72 -6.41 11.30
N GLU A 201 9.98 -5.56 11.98
CA GLU A 201 9.84 -5.71 13.42
C GLU A 201 9.09 -7.02 13.64
N VAL A 202 9.86 -8.09 13.71
CA VAL A 202 9.47 -9.25 14.50
C VAL A 202 9.63 -8.83 15.95
N GLU A 203 8.79 -7.89 16.40
CA GLU A 203 8.46 -7.86 17.80
C GLU A 203 7.71 -9.16 18.08
N THR A 204 8.49 -10.17 18.51
CA THR A 204 7.96 -11.15 19.43
C THR A 204 7.54 -10.37 20.67
N VAL A 205 6.36 -9.79 20.63
CA VAL A 205 5.61 -9.46 21.84
C VAL A 205 5.41 -10.83 22.51
N LYS A 206 6.38 -11.19 23.37
CA LYS A 206 6.13 -12.14 24.43
C LYS A 206 5.02 -11.48 25.26
N THR A 207 3.78 -11.73 24.88
CA THR A 207 2.65 -11.56 25.76
C THR A 207 2.92 -12.50 26.94
N GLU A 208 3.61 -12.01 27.95
CA GLU A 208 3.47 -12.55 29.29
C GLU A 208 1.98 -12.47 29.59
N ARG A 209 1.30 -13.59 29.40
CA ARG A 209 -0.08 -13.74 29.86
C ARG A 209 -0.01 -13.51 31.36
N ALA A 210 -0.39 -12.31 31.78
CA ALA A 210 -0.64 -12.06 33.18
C ALA A 210 -1.49 -13.22 33.71
N PRO A 211 -1.12 -13.84 34.82
CA PRO A 211 -1.90 -14.94 35.41
C PRO A 211 -3.32 -14.42 35.57
N ARG A 212 -4.29 -15.06 34.91
CA ARG A 212 -5.71 -14.76 35.11
C ARG A 212 -5.97 -14.91 36.59
N LYS A 213 -6.05 -13.82 37.31
CA LYS A 213 -6.66 -13.82 38.66
C LYS A 213 -8.07 -14.34 38.42
N ARG A 214 -8.28 -15.60 38.81
CA ARG A 214 -9.59 -16.20 38.90
C ARG A 214 -10.42 -15.22 39.71
N ALA A 215 -11.47 -14.68 39.15
CA ALA A 215 -12.26 -13.67 39.78
C ALA A 215 -12.93 -14.34 41.02
N GLU A 216 -12.49 -13.96 42.20
CA GLU A 216 -13.10 -14.30 43.50
C GLU A 216 -14.56 -13.85 43.63
N LEU A 217 -15.13 -13.34 42.55
CA LEU A 217 -16.51 -12.84 42.50
C LEU A 217 -17.55 -13.99 42.42
N PHE A 218 -17.14 -15.20 41.98
CA PHE A 218 -18.06 -16.33 41.85
C PHE A 218 -18.20 -17.15 43.12
N ASP A 219 -17.28 -17.02 44.10
CA ASP A 219 -17.36 -17.75 45.36
C ASP A 219 -18.18 -17.03 46.45
N LYS A 220 -18.66 -15.80 46.18
CA LYS A 220 -19.54 -15.06 47.11
C LYS A 220 -21.02 -15.15 46.78
N LEU A 221 -21.43 -15.97 45.83
CA LEU A 221 -22.82 -16.17 45.43
C LEU A 221 -23.28 -17.63 45.59
N ARG A 222 -22.69 -18.37 46.52
CA ARG A 222 -23.22 -19.64 47.04
C ARG A 222 -23.63 -19.50 48.46
#